data_b8635b5d539731998250d8a518670219
#
_entry.id   b8635b5d539731998250d8a518670219
#
_cell.length_a   1.000
_cell.length_b   1.000
_cell.length_c   1.000
_cell.angle_alpha   90.00
_cell.angle_beta   90.00
_cell.angle_gamma   90.00
#
_symmetry.space_group_name_H-M   'P 1'
#
loop_
_entity.id
_entity.type
_entity.pdbx_description
1 polymer ?
#
loop_
_entity_poly.entity_id
_entity_poly.type
_entity_poly.pdbx_seq_one_letter_code
_entity_poly.pdbx_strand_id
1 'polypeptide(L)'
;MTAMVTHRGACHCGRVRFEVDAPVRIDALECNCSICRMTGFLHLIVPPARFRLLQGAEFLTAYTFNTGVAKHRFCRVCGIKPFYVPRSNPDGIDVNVRCLDPATIKSVKVELFDDANREAATAAIAYLSEDNSVKR
;
A
#
# COMPACT_ATOMS: atom_id res chain seq x y z
N MET A 1 3.84 11.72 -19.38
CA MET A 1 4.49 11.36 -18.09
C MET A 1 3.73 12.04 -16.98
N THR A 2 3.32 11.28 -15.95
CA THR A 2 2.53 11.82 -14.85
C THR A 2 3.45 12.36 -13.76
N ALA A 3 3.20 13.60 -13.35
CA ALA A 3 3.96 14.22 -12.27
C ALA A 3 3.61 13.56 -10.94
N MET A 4 4.62 13.31 -10.13
CA MET A 4 4.46 12.80 -8.77
C MET A 4 4.27 13.95 -7.81
N VAL A 5 3.43 13.75 -6.80
CA VAL A 5 3.30 14.64 -5.66
C VAL A 5 3.53 13.81 -4.39
N THR A 6 3.85 14.48 -3.31
CA THR A 6 4.00 13.80 -2.02
C THR A 6 2.65 13.77 -1.30
N HIS A 7 2.14 12.57 -1.08
CA HIS A 7 0.95 12.35 -0.27
C HIS A 7 1.36 12.01 1.15
N ARG A 8 0.68 12.58 2.13
CA ARG A 8 0.90 12.26 3.55
C ARG A 8 -0.14 11.29 4.03
N GLY A 9 0.30 10.34 4.85
CA GLY A 9 -0.58 9.34 5.44
C GLY A 9 -0.28 9.10 6.91
N ALA A 10 -1.25 8.48 7.59
CA ALA A 10 -1.12 8.16 9.01
C ALA A 10 -2.10 7.06 9.37
N CYS A 11 -1.85 6.38 10.50
CA CYS A 11 -2.88 5.58 11.15
C CYS A 11 -3.88 6.53 11.85
N HIS A 12 -4.97 5.99 12.33
CA HIS A 12 -6.03 6.81 12.91
C HIS A 12 -5.57 7.63 14.13
N CYS A 13 -4.79 7.03 15.01
CA CYS A 13 -4.31 7.74 16.21
C CYS A 13 -3.15 8.70 15.93
N GLY A 14 -2.59 8.65 14.72
CA GLY A 14 -1.53 9.54 14.31
C GLY A 14 -0.12 9.18 14.77
N ARG A 15 0.07 8.09 15.48
CA ARG A 15 1.41 7.66 15.93
C ARG A 15 2.28 7.20 14.78
N VAL A 16 1.69 6.54 13.77
CA VAL A 16 2.40 6.12 12.57
C VAL A 16 2.14 7.15 11.48
N ARG A 17 3.19 7.74 10.95
CA ARG A 17 3.10 8.75 9.88
C ARG A 17 4.10 8.44 8.78
N PHE A 18 3.66 8.63 7.55
CA PHE A 18 4.50 8.34 6.38
C PHE A 18 4.18 9.30 5.23
N GLU A 19 5.03 9.25 4.22
CA GLU A 19 4.84 9.93 2.94
C GLU A 19 5.01 8.95 1.81
N VAL A 20 4.26 9.15 0.73
CA VAL A 20 4.40 8.38 -0.50
C VAL A 20 4.32 9.31 -1.71
N ASP A 21 5.20 9.10 -2.67
CA ASP A 21 5.18 9.85 -3.92
C ASP A 21 4.35 9.08 -4.94
N ALA A 22 3.31 9.72 -5.45
CA ALA A 22 2.38 9.15 -6.41
C ALA A 22 1.67 10.28 -7.17
N PRO A 23 1.01 9.99 -8.30
CA PRO A 23 0.22 11.00 -8.99
C PRO A 23 -0.94 11.51 -8.13
N VAL A 24 -1.47 12.69 -8.46
CA VAL A 24 -2.70 13.21 -7.82
C VAL A 24 -3.93 12.38 -8.16
N ARG A 25 -3.89 11.68 -9.30
CA ARG A 25 -4.92 10.72 -9.71
C ARG A 25 -4.37 9.32 -9.44
N ILE A 26 -4.91 8.66 -8.44
CA ILE A 26 -4.39 7.40 -7.94
C ILE A 26 -5.13 6.24 -8.59
N ASP A 27 -4.38 5.26 -9.11
CA ASP A 27 -4.91 3.96 -9.53
C ASP A 27 -4.70 3.00 -8.37
N ALA A 28 -5.79 2.55 -7.77
CA ALA A 28 -5.77 1.67 -6.61
C ALA A 28 -6.33 0.30 -6.95
N LEU A 29 -5.94 -0.71 -6.17
CA LEU A 29 -6.44 -2.06 -6.29
C LEU A 29 -7.30 -2.42 -5.08
N GLU A 30 -8.42 -3.08 -5.35
CA GLU A 30 -9.27 -3.69 -4.33
C GLU A 30 -9.11 -5.21 -4.42
N CYS A 31 -8.52 -5.81 -3.40
CA CYS A 31 -8.30 -7.26 -3.36
C CYS A 31 -9.45 -7.93 -2.62
N ASN A 32 -9.96 -9.02 -3.20
CA ASN A 32 -11.09 -9.77 -2.62
C ASN A 32 -10.66 -10.94 -1.73
N CYS A 33 -9.38 -11.06 -1.39
CA CYS A 33 -8.93 -12.07 -0.44
C CYS A 33 -9.50 -11.77 0.97
N SER A 34 -9.43 -12.77 1.86
CA SER A 34 -10.06 -12.66 3.17
C SER A 34 -9.57 -11.48 3.99
N ILE A 35 -8.26 -11.28 4.08
CA ILE A 35 -7.69 -10.22 4.91
C ILE A 35 -7.97 -8.83 4.33
N CYS A 36 -7.83 -8.67 3.02
CA CYS A 36 -8.07 -7.38 2.37
C CYS A 36 -9.55 -7.00 2.41
N ARG A 37 -10.43 -7.99 2.25
CA ARG A 37 -11.88 -7.77 2.35
C ARG A 37 -12.27 -7.33 3.76
N MET A 38 -11.71 -7.98 4.78
CA MET A 38 -12.05 -7.68 6.17
C MET A 38 -11.49 -6.34 6.64
N THR A 39 -10.30 -5.98 6.19
CA THR A 39 -9.66 -4.71 6.59
C THR A 39 -10.15 -3.52 5.78
N GLY A 40 -10.72 -3.74 4.59
CA GLY A 40 -11.08 -2.65 3.69
C GLY A 40 -9.87 -1.95 3.10
N PHE A 41 -8.72 -2.61 3.06
CA PHE A 41 -7.47 -2.03 2.57
C PHE A 41 -7.56 -1.74 1.07
N LEU A 42 -7.31 -0.51 0.68
CA LEU A 42 -7.29 -0.07 -0.71
C LEU A 42 -5.83 0.13 -1.14
N HIS A 43 -5.37 -0.67 -2.10
CA HIS A 43 -3.95 -0.89 -2.36
C HIS A 43 -3.35 0.12 -3.33
N LEU A 44 -2.24 0.73 -2.92
CA LEU A 44 -1.36 1.51 -3.79
C LEU A 44 0.05 0.93 -3.62
N ILE A 45 0.50 0.14 -4.59
CA ILE A 45 1.80 -0.52 -4.54
C ILE A 45 2.83 0.38 -5.21
N VAL A 46 3.92 0.66 -4.50
CA VAL A 46 4.98 1.53 -4.98
C VAL A 46 6.36 0.89 -4.72
N PRO A 47 7.39 1.28 -5.49
CA PRO A 47 8.75 0.91 -5.12
C PRO A 47 9.15 1.57 -3.81
N PRO A 48 10.06 0.94 -3.02
CA PRO A 48 10.47 1.49 -1.73
C PRO A 48 11.02 2.92 -1.80
N ALA A 49 11.63 3.30 -2.92
CA ALA A 49 12.19 4.65 -3.10
C ALA A 49 11.15 5.76 -3.04
N ARG A 50 9.87 5.43 -3.28
CA ARG A 50 8.77 6.40 -3.23
C ARG A 50 8.04 6.43 -1.89
N PHE A 51 8.52 5.68 -0.92
CA PHE A 51 7.88 5.58 0.39
C PHE A 51 8.84 5.98 1.49
N ARG A 52 8.35 6.75 2.47
CA ARG A 52 9.15 7.18 3.63
C ARG A 52 8.32 7.05 4.90
N LEU A 53 8.78 6.23 5.83
CA LEU A 53 8.19 6.18 7.17
C LEU A 53 8.79 7.32 7.98
N LEU A 54 7.96 8.27 8.40
CA LEU A 54 8.42 9.47 9.12
C LEU A 54 8.52 9.24 10.61
N GLN A 55 7.59 8.48 11.19
CA GLN A 55 7.58 8.17 12.62
C GLN A 55 6.69 6.97 12.90
N GLY A 56 6.88 6.37 14.05
CA GLY A 56 5.95 5.38 14.58
C GLY A 56 6.32 3.93 14.32
N ALA A 57 7.54 3.66 13.86
CA ALA A 57 7.98 2.27 13.64
C ALA A 57 7.77 1.39 14.88
N GLU A 58 7.99 1.94 16.07
CA GLU A 58 7.85 1.23 17.35
C GLU A 58 6.39 0.87 17.68
N PHE A 59 5.41 1.48 17.00
CA PHE A 59 3.99 1.19 17.19
C PHE A 59 3.45 0.17 16.20
N LEU A 60 4.24 -0.22 15.22
CA LEU A 60 3.83 -1.21 14.23
C LEU A 60 4.05 -2.63 14.77
N THR A 61 3.06 -3.47 14.56
CA THR A 61 3.15 -4.90 14.78
C THR A 61 2.75 -5.63 13.50
N ALA A 62 3.11 -6.90 13.38
CA ALA A 62 2.86 -7.65 12.13
C ALA A 62 2.04 -8.90 12.42
N TYR A 63 1.07 -9.13 11.55
CA TYR A 63 0.30 -10.36 11.49
C TYR A 63 0.69 -11.12 10.22
N THR A 64 0.98 -12.40 10.34
CA THR A 64 1.31 -13.27 9.19
C THR A 64 0.46 -14.53 9.26
N PHE A 65 0.16 -15.08 8.08
CA PHE A 65 -0.60 -16.33 7.95
C PHE A 65 -0.22 -17.01 6.63
N ASN A 66 -0.68 -18.26 6.44
CA ASN A 66 -0.34 -19.06 5.26
C ASN A 66 1.16 -19.15 5.06
N THR A 67 1.69 -18.64 3.94
CA THR A 67 3.11 -18.70 3.63
C THR A 67 3.96 -17.79 4.53
N GLY A 68 3.37 -16.82 5.21
CA GLY A 68 4.08 -15.84 6.01
C GLY A 68 4.89 -14.82 5.22
N VAL A 69 4.77 -14.81 3.89
CA VAL A 69 5.50 -13.86 3.03
C VAL A 69 5.00 -12.45 3.24
N ALA A 70 3.68 -12.25 3.25
CA ALA A 70 3.10 -10.94 3.50
C ALA A 70 3.21 -10.58 4.99
N LYS A 71 3.74 -9.39 5.26
CA LYS A 71 3.88 -8.85 6.62
C LYS A 71 2.82 -7.77 6.80
N HIS A 72 1.65 -8.18 7.34
CA HIS A 72 0.51 -7.29 7.54
C HIS A 72 0.75 -6.43 8.78
N ARG A 73 1.38 -5.28 8.59
CA ARG A 73 1.74 -4.37 9.66
C ARG A 73 0.58 -3.43 9.96
N PHE A 74 0.31 -3.24 11.23
CA PHE A 74 -0.75 -2.33 11.67
C PHE A 74 -0.32 -1.63 12.96
N CYS A 75 -0.95 -0.50 13.25
CA CYS A 75 -0.68 0.22 14.50
C CYS A 75 -1.26 -0.58 15.68
N ARG A 76 -0.42 -0.94 16.63
CA ARG A 76 -0.85 -1.71 17.80
C ARG A 76 -1.74 -0.92 18.76
N VAL A 77 -1.81 0.40 18.59
CA VAL A 77 -2.63 1.27 19.45
C VAL A 77 -4.03 1.45 18.87
N CYS A 78 -4.17 1.80 17.58
CA CYS A 78 -5.48 2.05 16.97
C CYS A 78 -5.96 0.93 16.03
N GLY A 79 -5.10 -0.04 15.71
CA GLY A 79 -5.46 -1.18 14.88
C GLY A 79 -5.53 -0.90 13.38
N ILE A 80 -5.27 0.31 12.94
CA ILE A 80 -5.32 0.66 11.52
C ILE A 80 -4.06 0.18 10.82
N LYS A 81 -4.24 -0.40 9.62
CA LYS A 81 -3.19 -0.93 8.76
C LYS A 81 -2.83 0.12 7.70
N PRO A 82 -1.75 0.90 7.91
CA PRO A 82 -1.44 2.01 7.01
C PRO A 82 -0.65 1.59 5.77
N PHE A 83 0.19 0.57 5.89
CA PHE A 83 1.00 0.02 4.81
C PHE A 83 1.55 -1.34 5.22
N TYR A 84 2.02 -2.11 4.22
CA TYR A 84 2.66 -3.41 4.49
C TYR A 84 3.46 -3.85 3.28
N VAL A 85 4.15 -4.99 3.39
CA VAL A 85 4.82 -5.63 2.27
C VAL A 85 3.92 -6.77 1.77
N PRO A 86 3.35 -6.68 0.55
CA PRO A 86 2.41 -7.67 0.07
C PRO A 86 3.12 -8.90 -0.52
N ARG A 87 2.42 -10.01 -0.54
CA ARG A 87 2.91 -11.24 -1.18
C ARG A 87 3.16 -11.04 -2.68
N SER A 88 2.30 -10.28 -3.33
CA SER A 88 2.38 -10.04 -4.78
C SER A 88 3.60 -9.23 -5.19
N ASN A 89 4.08 -8.36 -4.32
CA ASN A 89 5.20 -7.46 -4.59
C ASN A 89 6.13 -7.43 -3.36
N PRO A 90 6.88 -8.51 -3.10
CA PRO A 90 7.72 -8.59 -1.91
C PRO A 90 8.87 -7.58 -1.91
N ASP A 91 9.15 -6.99 -3.05
CA ASP A 91 10.15 -5.93 -3.24
C ASP A 91 9.55 -4.53 -3.16
N GLY A 92 8.27 -4.40 -2.83
CA GLY A 92 7.57 -3.12 -2.80
C GLY A 92 6.94 -2.81 -1.45
N ILE A 93 6.28 -1.65 -1.41
CA ILE A 93 5.46 -1.23 -0.29
C ILE A 93 4.03 -1.03 -0.79
N ASP A 94 3.09 -1.58 -0.07
CA ASP A 94 1.66 -1.46 -0.37
C ASP A 94 1.02 -0.49 0.62
N VAL A 95 0.62 0.65 0.11
CA VAL A 95 0.08 1.75 0.92
C VAL A 95 -1.44 1.70 0.90
N ASN A 96 -2.06 1.89 2.06
CA ASN A 96 -3.51 1.99 2.18
C ASN A 96 -3.94 3.40 1.77
N VAL A 97 -4.57 3.52 0.61
CA VAL A 97 -5.06 4.82 0.10
C VAL A 97 -6.01 5.49 1.09
N ARG A 98 -6.76 4.69 1.86
CA ARG A 98 -7.72 5.21 2.87
C ARG A 98 -7.02 5.89 4.05
N CYS A 99 -5.72 5.68 4.21
CA CYS A 99 -4.91 6.35 5.24
C CYS A 99 -4.25 7.64 4.75
N LEU A 100 -4.39 7.97 3.47
CA LEU A 100 -3.82 9.19 2.91
C LEU A 100 -4.72 10.40 3.17
N ASP A 101 -4.08 11.56 3.37
CA ASP A 101 -4.79 12.82 3.46
C ASP A 101 -5.48 13.11 2.11
N PRO A 102 -6.81 13.25 2.06
CA PRO A 102 -7.51 13.46 0.80
C PRO A 102 -7.20 14.81 0.14
N ALA A 103 -6.59 15.74 0.85
CA ALA A 103 -6.29 17.08 0.32
C ALA A 103 -5.38 17.05 -0.92
N THR A 104 -4.50 16.05 -1.03
CA THR A 104 -3.59 15.91 -2.18
C THR A 104 -4.11 14.98 -3.27
N ILE A 105 -5.25 14.35 -3.06
CA ILE A 105 -5.81 13.37 -3.99
C ILE A 105 -6.90 14.02 -4.83
N LYS A 106 -6.76 13.95 -6.15
CA LYS A 106 -7.75 14.48 -7.08
C LYS A 106 -8.80 13.44 -7.46
N SER A 107 -8.37 12.20 -7.64
CA SER A 107 -9.27 11.10 -7.96
C SER A 107 -8.64 9.76 -7.57
N VAL A 108 -9.49 8.74 -7.35
CA VAL A 108 -9.05 7.37 -7.16
C VAL A 108 -9.83 6.47 -8.10
N LYS A 109 -9.12 5.76 -8.98
CA LYS A 109 -9.69 4.73 -9.83
C LYS A 109 -9.39 3.39 -9.20
N VAL A 110 -10.40 2.54 -9.02
CA VAL A 110 -10.27 1.26 -8.34
C VAL A 110 -10.45 0.13 -9.34
N GLU A 111 -9.49 -0.82 -9.36
CA GLU A 111 -9.58 -2.04 -10.14
C GLU A 111 -9.53 -3.23 -9.21
N LEU A 112 -10.24 -4.31 -9.57
CA LEU A 112 -10.28 -5.53 -8.77
C LEU A 112 -8.99 -6.34 -8.95
N PHE A 113 -8.38 -6.75 -7.83
CA PHE A 113 -7.39 -7.81 -7.79
C PHE A 113 -8.11 -9.09 -7.36
N ASP A 114 -8.31 -10.00 -8.30
CA ASP A 114 -9.08 -11.22 -8.06
C ASP A 114 -8.19 -12.32 -7.47
N ASP A 115 -8.35 -12.60 -6.18
CA ASP A 115 -7.59 -13.63 -5.48
C ASP A 115 -7.91 -15.05 -5.97
N ALA A 116 -9.07 -15.28 -6.58
CA ALA A 116 -9.41 -16.57 -7.19
C ALA A 116 -8.50 -16.89 -8.38
N ASN A 117 -7.95 -15.86 -9.05
CA ASN A 117 -6.97 -15.98 -10.13
C ASN A 117 -5.64 -15.40 -9.71
N ARG A 118 -5.19 -15.72 -8.51
CA ARG A 118 -4.07 -15.10 -7.82
C ARG A 118 -2.79 -15.02 -8.63
N GLU A 119 -2.40 -16.12 -9.30
CA GLU A 119 -1.14 -16.15 -10.04
C GLU A 119 -1.14 -15.19 -11.23
N ALA A 120 -2.21 -15.18 -12.01
CA ALA A 120 -2.35 -14.26 -13.15
C ALA A 120 -2.45 -12.82 -12.67
N ALA A 121 -3.21 -12.57 -11.62
CA ALA A 121 -3.36 -11.23 -11.06
C ALA A 121 -2.04 -10.70 -10.49
N THR A 122 -1.27 -11.55 -9.81
CA THR A 122 0.06 -11.21 -9.28
C THR A 122 1.02 -10.85 -10.40
N ALA A 123 1.05 -11.65 -11.47
CA ALA A 123 1.92 -11.37 -12.62
C ALA A 123 1.58 -10.05 -13.27
N ALA A 124 0.30 -9.70 -13.34
CA ALA A 124 -0.17 -8.47 -13.97
C ALA A 124 0.25 -7.21 -13.21
N ILE A 125 0.52 -7.31 -11.90
CA ILE A 125 0.86 -6.13 -11.08
C ILE A 125 2.30 -6.14 -10.57
N ALA A 126 3.12 -7.11 -10.96
CA ALA A 126 4.51 -7.20 -10.50
C ALA A 126 5.31 -5.92 -10.82
N TYR A 127 5.01 -5.26 -11.94
CA TYR A 127 5.70 -4.04 -12.35
C TYR A 127 5.50 -2.87 -11.39
N LEU A 128 4.45 -2.86 -10.58
CA LEU A 128 4.10 -1.72 -9.73
C LEU A 128 5.17 -1.40 -8.68
N SER A 129 5.95 -2.41 -8.26
CA SER A 129 7.03 -2.21 -7.30
C SER A 129 8.39 -1.97 -7.96
N GLU A 130 8.44 -1.92 -9.29
CA GLU A 130 9.67 -1.60 -10.00
C GLU A 130 9.91 -0.10 -10.01
N ASP A 131 11.15 0.30 -9.78
CA ASP A 131 11.53 1.71 -9.86
C ASP A 131 11.88 2.06 -11.31
N ASN A 132 10.88 2.51 -12.05
CA ASN A 132 11.02 2.87 -13.45
C ASN A 132 11.92 4.09 -13.68
N SER A 133 12.16 4.88 -12.66
CA SER A 133 13.05 6.03 -12.80
C SER A 133 14.49 5.64 -13.09
N VAL A 134 14.89 4.42 -12.71
CA VAL A 134 16.23 3.88 -12.93
C VAL A 134 16.40 3.34 -14.34
N LYS A 135 15.32 3.08 -15.05
CA LYS A 135 15.32 2.43 -16.37
C LYS A 135 15.42 3.41 -17.53
N ARG A 136 15.49 4.67 -17.26
CA ARG A 136 15.55 5.73 -18.28
C ARG A 136 16.95 5.90 -18.84
#